data_c1aab1045b77e3d046852bc303c72997
#
_entry.id   c1aab1045b77e3d046852bc303c72997
#
_cell.length_a   1.000
_cell.length_b   1.000
_cell.length_c   1.000
_cell.angle_alpha   90.00
_cell.angle_beta   90.00
_cell.angle_gamma   90.00
#
_symmetry.space_group_name_H-M   'P 1'
#
loop_
_entity.id
_entity.type
_entity.pdbx_description
1 polymer ?
#
loop_
_entity_poly.entity_id
_entity_poly.type
_entity_poly.pdbx_seq_one_letter_code
_entity_poly.pdbx_strand_id
1 'polypeptide(L)'
;RVRKFKPASTVMMLSAVFFVLVLGKGFWVPNIETQKSGQGNFARMEINVPSDRINLLDYKEGEYSTISVVEDKESRARTIYMNGFSTATVSSLFSGSTYMQAMGFVPMMLHPMPKKVLVIGFGTGNTLGTVSLFPGTEVHGVEIDKDVLKFSKWFSQWNHDVLSRPNTKMFIQDGRAFLKWSESNYDVIIMEPMSPLQAGVVNLYSKEFYELALSRLKENGLLVQWLPLHLVGPEDARSITNTFHKVFPEFSVW
;
A
#
# COMPACT_ATOMS: atom_id res chain seq x y z
N ARG A 1 -27.19 -12.44 -10.86
CA ARG A 1 -26.82 -13.61 -11.71
C ARG A 1 -25.32 -13.77 -11.62
N VAL A 2 -24.86 -14.68 -10.77
CA VAL A 2 -23.43 -15.02 -10.60
C VAL A 2 -22.94 -15.65 -11.92
N ARG A 3 -22.06 -14.97 -12.64
CA ARG A 3 -21.33 -15.58 -13.75
C ARG A 3 -20.26 -16.49 -13.14
N LYS A 4 -20.44 -17.78 -13.29
CA LYS A 4 -19.40 -18.77 -12.99
C LYS A 4 -18.18 -18.48 -13.87
N PHE A 5 -17.06 -18.16 -13.23
CA PHE A 5 -15.76 -18.10 -13.90
C PHE A 5 -15.45 -19.46 -14.52
N LYS A 6 -15.22 -19.51 -15.83
CA LYS A 6 -14.63 -20.68 -16.45
C LYS A 6 -13.10 -20.60 -16.21
N PRO A 7 -12.48 -21.66 -15.70
CA PRO A 7 -11.05 -21.64 -15.48
C PRO A 7 -10.31 -21.58 -16.83
N ALA A 8 -9.58 -20.52 -17.02
CA ALA A 8 -8.64 -20.42 -18.13
C ALA A 8 -7.41 -21.29 -17.79
N SER A 9 -7.17 -22.28 -18.64
CA SER A 9 -5.97 -23.09 -18.86
C SER A 9 -5.24 -23.70 -17.63
N THR A 10 -4.85 -24.94 -17.79
CA THR A 10 -4.09 -25.82 -16.87
C THR A 10 -2.79 -25.19 -16.33
N VAL A 11 -2.22 -24.22 -17.01
CA VAL A 11 -1.01 -23.49 -16.57
C VAL A 11 -1.30 -22.54 -15.41
N MET A 12 -2.47 -21.91 -15.38
CA MET A 12 -2.89 -21.09 -14.24
C MET A 12 -3.20 -21.93 -12.99
N MET A 13 -3.72 -23.15 -13.18
CA MET A 13 -3.92 -24.09 -12.08
C MET A 13 -2.61 -24.56 -11.46
N LEU A 14 -1.56 -24.77 -12.24
CA LEU A 14 -0.24 -25.20 -11.73
C LEU A 14 0.47 -24.08 -10.97
N SER A 15 0.35 -22.82 -11.40
CA SER A 15 0.93 -21.69 -10.66
C SER A 15 0.14 -21.37 -9.38
N ALA A 16 -1.17 -21.46 -9.41
CA ALA A 16 -2.00 -21.30 -8.21
C ALA A 16 -1.79 -22.45 -7.21
N VAL A 17 -1.63 -23.68 -7.68
CA VAL A 17 -1.32 -24.86 -6.84
C VAL A 17 0.10 -24.76 -6.28
N PHE A 18 1.06 -24.23 -7.02
CA PHE A 18 2.41 -23.99 -6.49
C PHE A 18 2.41 -22.90 -5.41
N PHE A 19 1.62 -21.85 -5.59
CA PHE A 19 1.45 -20.79 -4.59
C PHE A 19 0.71 -21.29 -3.34
N VAL A 20 -0.32 -22.12 -3.50
CA VAL A 20 -1.05 -22.75 -2.40
C VAL A 20 -0.19 -23.82 -1.69
N LEU A 21 0.64 -24.56 -2.41
CA LEU A 21 1.56 -25.55 -1.79
C LEU A 21 2.72 -24.89 -1.04
N VAL A 22 3.19 -23.73 -1.46
CA VAL A 22 4.17 -22.93 -0.71
C VAL A 22 3.53 -22.27 0.52
N LEU A 23 2.26 -21.88 0.45
CA LEU A 23 1.51 -21.36 1.60
C LEU A 23 0.94 -22.47 2.50
N GLY A 24 0.72 -23.69 1.96
CA GLY A 24 0.17 -24.83 2.70
C GLY A 24 1.17 -25.59 3.59
N LYS A 25 2.47 -25.37 3.44
CA LYS A 25 3.44 -25.77 4.47
C LYS A 25 3.52 -24.64 5.49
N GLY A 26 2.65 -24.76 6.48
CA GLY A 26 2.55 -23.96 7.68
C GLY A 26 3.55 -22.79 7.74
N PHE A 27 3.11 -21.63 7.30
CA PHE A 27 3.71 -20.42 7.81
C PHE A 27 3.50 -20.49 9.32
N TRP A 28 4.55 -20.92 10.03
CA TRP A 28 4.64 -20.75 11.46
C TRP A 28 4.59 -19.24 11.68
N VAL A 29 3.39 -18.74 11.92
CA VAL A 29 3.23 -17.41 12.51
C VAL A 29 3.86 -17.55 13.87
N PRO A 30 4.99 -16.87 14.16
CA PRO A 30 5.51 -16.87 15.52
C PRO A 30 4.32 -16.50 16.39
N ASN A 31 4.08 -17.27 17.45
CA ASN A 31 3.15 -16.88 18.50
C ASN A 31 3.57 -15.47 18.89
N ILE A 32 2.87 -14.47 18.36
CA ILE A 32 2.95 -13.12 18.88
C ILE A 32 2.32 -13.29 20.24
N GLU A 33 3.16 -13.56 21.25
CA GLU A 33 2.77 -13.35 22.62
C GLU A 33 2.20 -11.93 22.62
N THR A 34 0.90 -11.84 22.71
CA THR A 34 0.20 -10.61 22.97
C THR A 34 0.75 -10.13 24.31
N GLN A 35 1.85 -9.39 24.25
CA GLN A 35 2.21 -8.54 25.35
C GLN A 35 0.93 -7.77 25.67
N LYS A 36 0.35 -8.08 26.83
CA LYS A 36 -0.73 -7.31 27.41
C LYS A 36 -0.23 -5.88 27.56
N SER A 37 -0.29 -5.11 26.51
CA SER A 37 -0.09 -3.68 26.55
C SER A 37 -1.30 -3.11 27.25
N GLY A 38 -1.23 -3.06 28.58
CA GLY A 38 -2.05 -2.15 29.33
C GLY A 38 -1.76 -0.75 28.79
N GLN A 39 -2.82 -0.06 28.44
CA GLN A 39 -2.91 1.39 28.28
C GLN A 39 -1.76 2.08 27.51
N GLY A 40 -2.02 2.41 26.25
CA GLY A 40 -1.60 3.71 25.71
C GLY A 40 -0.13 3.97 25.48
N ASN A 41 0.71 2.97 25.40
CA ASN A 41 2.03 3.14 24.83
C ASN A 41 1.90 3.02 23.30
N PHE A 42 1.60 4.14 22.65
CA PHE A 42 2.05 4.33 21.27
C PHE A 42 3.53 3.97 21.30
N ALA A 43 3.86 2.80 20.80
CA ALA A 43 5.24 2.45 20.58
C ALA A 43 5.77 3.49 19.60
N ARG A 44 6.39 4.53 20.15
CA ARG A 44 7.38 5.32 19.45
C ARG A 44 8.32 4.26 18.94
N MET A 45 8.22 3.95 17.64
CA MET A 45 9.20 3.12 16.99
C MET A 45 10.47 3.97 16.99
N GLU A 46 11.08 4.05 18.17
CA GLU A 46 12.42 4.57 18.31
C GLU A 46 13.23 3.74 17.32
N ILE A 47 14.02 4.42 16.51
CA ILE A 47 15.03 3.77 15.69
C ILE A 47 15.99 3.14 16.69
N ASN A 48 15.67 1.93 17.15
CA ASN A 48 16.53 1.12 18.02
C ASN A 48 17.69 0.49 17.23
N VAL A 49 18.04 1.12 16.09
CA VAL A 49 19.23 0.78 15.35
C VAL A 49 20.34 1.67 15.87
N PRO A 50 21.48 1.12 16.32
CA PRO A 50 22.61 1.93 16.75
C PRO A 50 22.94 2.98 15.69
N SER A 51 23.22 4.20 16.12
CA SER A 51 23.46 5.34 15.22
C SER A 51 24.65 5.14 14.27
N ASP A 52 25.60 4.28 14.65
CA ASP A 52 26.74 3.87 13.84
C ASP A 52 26.37 2.92 12.71
N ARG A 53 25.19 2.26 12.80
CA ARG A 53 24.69 1.31 11.82
C ARG A 53 23.84 1.95 10.72
N ILE A 54 23.39 3.17 10.88
CA ILE A 54 22.53 3.85 9.90
C ILE A 54 23.26 4.99 9.21
N ASN A 55 22.92 5.21 7.94
CA ASN A 55 23.25 6.40 7.16
C ASN A 55 22.00 7.23 6.95
N LEU A 56 22.02 8.48 7.35
CA LEU A 56 21.01 9.44 6.90
C LEU A 56 21.32 9.82 5.46
N LEU A 57 20.43 9.47 4.53
CA LEU A 57 20.61 9.75 3.12
C LEU A 57 20.06 11.11 2.73
N ASP A 58 18.92 11.49 3.33
CA ASP A 58 18.25 12.75 3.03
C ASP A 58 17.32 13.14 4.18
N TYR A 59 17.09 14.46 4.36
CA TYR A 59 16.23 14.99 5.40
C TYR A 59 15.58 16.29 4.95
N LYS A 60 14.34 16.48 5.31
CA LYS A 60 13.61 17.72 5.06
C LYS A 60 12.51 17.95 6.09
N GLU A 61 12.48 19.17 6.62
CA GLU A 61 11.30 19.72 7.29
C GLU A 61 10.38 20.33 6.25
N GLY A 62 9.22 19.71 6.04
CA GLY A 62 8.22 20.13 5.07
C GLY A 62 7.05 20.84 5.72
N GLU A 63 6.10 21.25 4.89
CA GLU A 63 4.87 21.90 5.32
C GLU A 63 3.92 20.94 6.05
N TYR A 64 3.86 19.67 5.60
CA TYR A 64 2.98 18.63 6.14
C TYR A 64 3.71 17.70 7.09
N SER A 65 4.95 17.37 6.78
CA SER A 65 5.72 16.40 7.55
C SER A 65 7.22 16.69 7.52
N THR A 66 7.89 16.21 8.57
CA THR A 66 9.35 16.04 8.56
C THR A 66 9.65 14.70 7.92
N ILE A 67 10.42 14.70 6.84
CA ILE A 67 10.74 13.51 6.08
C ILE A 67 12.23 13.21 6.21
N SER A 68 12.57 11.95 6.47
CA SER A 68 13.93 11.47 6.41
C SER A 68 14.01 10.12 5.69
N VAL A 69 15.12 9.91 4.98
CA VAL A 69 15.46 8.61 4.39
C VAL A 69 16.73 8.12 5.03
N VAL A 70 16.69 6.94 5.59
CA VAL A 70 17.87 6.28 6.16
C VAL A 70 18.15 4.97 5.44
N GLU A 71 19.43 4.60 5.43
CA GLU A 71 19.89 3.30 4.93
C GLU A 71 20.60 2.55 6.05
N ASP A 72 20.22 1.31 6.27
CA ASP A 72 20.97 0.38 7.12
C ASP A 72 22.23 -0.08 6.39
N LYS A 73 23.38 0.09 7.04
CA LYS A 73 24.70 -0.16 6.41
C LYS A 73 24.95 -1.62 6.09
N GLU A 74 24.37 -2.55 6.86
CA GLU A 74 24.55 -3.98 6.67
C GLU A 74 23.57 -4.54 5.64
N SER A 75 22.27 -4.33 5.86
CA SER A 75 21.24 -4.88 4.99
C SER A 75 20.99 -4.06 3.73
N ARG A 76 21.52 -2.82 3.66
CA ARG A 76 21.26 -1.85 2.59
C ARG A 76 19.76 -1.54 2.43
N ALA A 77 18.97 -1.88 3.43
CA ALA A 77 17.56 -1.54 3.48
C ALA A 77 17.41 -0.02 3.62
N ARG A 78 16.49 0.56 2.85
CA ARG A 78 16.17 1.99 2.92
C ARG A 78 14.77 2.18 3.47
N THR A 79 14.66 3.07 4.44
CA THR A 79 13.40 3.39 5.10
C THR A 79 13.11 4.87 4.97
N ILE A 80 11.89 5.20 4.54
CA ILE A 80 11.37 6.56 4.64
C ILE A 80 10.60 6.72 5.94
N TYR A 81 10.93 7.76 6.67
CA TYR A 81 10.25 8.17 7.90
C TYR A 81 9.49 9.45 7.66
N MET A 82 8.27 9.53 8.18
CA MET A 82 7.46 10.73 8.21
C MET A 82 7.09 11.05 9.66
N ASN A 83 7.46 12.23 10.14
CA ASN A 83 7.28 12.65 11.54
C ASN A 83 7.83 11.64 12.56
N GLY A 84 8.95 10.99 12.22
CA GLY A 84 9.61 9.99 13.04
C GLY A 84 8.98 8.59 12.98
N PHE A 85 7.90 8.39 12.22
CA PHE A 85 7.31 7.06 12.00
C PHE A 85 7.88 6.43 10.74
N SER A 86 8.26 5.15 10.84
CA SER A 86 8.62 4.33 9.68
C SER A 86 7.40 4.15 8.79
N THR A 87 7.42 4.77 7.62
CA THR A 87 6.31 4.73 6.68
C THR A 87 6.42 3.54 5.74
N ALA A 88 7.60 3.33 5.17
CA ALA A 88 7.86 2.21 4.28
C ALA A 88 9.35 1.86 4.26
N THR A 89 9.65 0.58 4.16
CA THR A 89 11.02 0.07 4.04
C THR A 89 11.16 -0.79 2.78
N VAL A 90 12.23 -0.60 2.06
CA VAL A 90 12.60 -1.41 0.89
C VAL A 90 13.95 -2.08 1.11
N SER A 91 14.10 -3.30 0.63
CA SER A 91 15.37 -4.04 0.71
C SER A 91 15.47 -5.03 -0.45
N SER A 92 16.67 -5.25 -0.94
CA SER A 92 16.97 -6.34 -1.88
C SER A 92 17.14 -7.69 -1.19
N LEU A 93 17.40 -7.69 0.11
CA LEU A 93 17.67 -8.90 0.90
C LEU A 93 16.45 -9.44 1.65
N PHE A 94 15.46 -8.60 1.91
CA PHE A 94 14.27 -8.95 2.68
C PHE A 94 12.99 -8.61 1.96
N SER A 95 11.95 -9.38 2.20
CA SER A 95 10.62 -9.27 1.59
C SER A 95 9.84 -8.00 1.96
N GLY A 96 10.45 -7.04 2.66
CA GLY A 96 9.77 -5.81 3.10
C GLY A 96 9.15 -4.97 1.99
N SER A 97 9.74 -4.98 0.78
CA SER A 97 9.16 -4.33 -0.40
C SER A 97 8.13 -5.20 -1.13
N THR A 98 8.08 -6.49 -0.82
CA THR A 98 7.28 -7.48 -1.57
C THR A 98 5.78 -7.23 -1.43
N TYR A 99 5.31 -6.82 -0.24
CA TYR A 99 3.89 -6.56 -0.05
C TYR A 99 3.41 -5.35 -0.87
N MET A 100 4.20 -4.27 -0.96
CA MET A 100 3.88 -3.10 -1.79
C MET A 100 3.82 -3.46 -3.27
N GLN A 101 4.76 -4.29 -3.73
CA GLN A 101 4.73 -4.83 -5.09
C GLN A 101 3.52 -5.74 -5.29
N ALA A 102 3.20 -6.60 -4.32
CA ALA A 102 2.02 -7.46 -4.39
C ALA A 102 0.72 -6.65 -4.42
N MET A 103 0.62 -5.57 -3.64
CA MET A 103 -0.52 -4.64 -3.70
C MET A 103 -0.72 -4.02 -5.08
N GLY A 104 0.37 -3.74 -5.80
CA GLY A 104 0.30 -3.28 -7.18
C GLY A 104 0.01 -4.42 -8.16
N PHE A 105 0.68 -5.56 -8.01
CA PHE A 105 0.65 -6.65 -8.98
C PHE A 105 -0.63 -7.48 -8.95
N VAL A 106 -1.09 -7.88 -7.75
CA VAL A 106 -2.22 -8.81 -7.61
C VAL A 106 -3.51 -8.29 -8.24
N PRO A 107 -3.97 -7.06 -7.95
CA PRO A 107 -5.20 -6.55 -8.56
C PRO A 107 -5.07 -6.37 -10.08
N MET A 108 -3.88 -6.05 -10.58
CA MET A 108 -3.64 -5.94 -12.01
C MET A 108 -3.75 -7.29 -12.73
N MET A 109 -3.44 -8.39 -12.04
CA MET A 109 -3.60 -9.74 -12.57
C MET A 109 -5.03 -10.27 -12.42
N LEU A 110 -5.74 -9.83 -11.40
CA LEU A 110 -7.14 -10.24 -11.15
C LEU A 110 -8.12 -9.52 -12.08
N HIS A 111 -7.85 -8.27 -12.42
CA HIS A 111 -8.71 -7.52 -13.34
C HIS A 111 -8.41 -7.92 -14.81
N PRO A 112 -9.41 -8.25 -15.62
CA PRO A 112 -9.18 -8.78 -16.97
C PRO A 112 -8.38 -7.84 -17.89
N MET A 113 -8.60 -6.54 -17.79
CA MET A 113 -7.95 -5.55 -18.64
C MET A 113 -7.96 -4.16 -17.96
N PRO A 114 -7.10 -3.92 -16.97
CA PRO A 114 -7.07 -2.64 -16.30
C PRO A 114 -6.47 -1.55 -17.21
N LYS A 115 -7.24 -0.51 -17.50
CA LYS A 115 -6.84 0.61 -18.37
C LYS A 115 -6.52 1.87 -17.59
N LYS A 116 -7.16 2.09 -16.46
CA LYS A 116 -6.98 3.28 -15.62
C LYS A 116 -6.97 2.89 -14.15
N VAL A 117 -5.86 3.15 -13.51
CA VAL A 117 -5.61 2.75 -12.12
C VAL A 117 -5.27 3.97 -11.27
N LEU A 118 -5.82 4.00 -10.06
CA LEU A 118 -5.52 5.01 -9.05
C LEU A 118 -4.76 4.37 -7.91
N VAL A 119 -3.68 5.02 -7.48
CA VAL A 119 -2.94 4.68 -6.25
C VAL A 119 -2.97 5.89 -5.32
N ILE A 120 -3.53 5.74 -4.13
CA ILE A 120 -3.61 6.76 -3.07
C ILE A 120 -2.55 6.47 -2.02
N GLY A 121 -1.65 7.43 -1.80
CA GLY A 121 -0.42 7.30 -1.03
C GLY A 121 0.75 6.90 -1.91
N PHE A 122 1.84 7.69 -1.84
CA PHE A 122 3.03 7.44 -2.64
C PHE A 122 4.09 6.65 -1.84
N GLY A 123 4.38 7.08 -0.62
CA GLY A 123 5.43 6.47 0.20
C GLY A 123 6.77 6.39 -0.52
N THR A 124 7.25 5.17 -0.78
CA THR A 124 8.44 4.91 -1.59
C THR A 124 8.18 4.89 -3.10
N GLY A 125 6.92 4.85 -3.50
CA GLY A 125 6.49 4.73 -4.89
C GLY A 125 6.46 3.29 -5.44
N ASN A 126 6.70 2.27 -4.60
CA ASN A 126 6.78 0.88 -5.04
C ASN A 126 5.48 0.35 -5.65
N THR A 127 4.35 0.58 -4.97
CA THR A 127 3.04 0.15 -5.46
C THR A 127 2.71 0.82 -6.78
N LEU A 128 2.88 2.15 -6.85
CA LEU A 128 2.66 2.93 -8.07
C LEU A 128 3.60 2.48 -9.20
N GLY A 129 4.89 2.25 -8.87
CA GLY A 129 5.90 1.76 -9.80
C GLY A 129 5.51 0.42 -10.41
N THR A 130 5.09 -0.52 -9.58
CA THR A 130 4.65 -1.84 -10.02
C THR A 130 3.47 -1.76 -11.00
N VAL A 131 2.45 -0.96 -10.66
CA VAL A 131 1.29 -0.74 -11.55
C VAL A 131 1.71 -0.13 -12.88
N SER A 132 2.66 0.80 -12.86
CA SER A 132 3.13 1.50 -14.05
C SER A 132 3.85 0.62 -15.09
N LEU A 133 4.24 -0.60 -14.69
CA LEU A 133 4.87 -1.58 -15.58
C LEU A 133 3.86 -2.28 -16.50
N PHE A 134 2.58 -2.21 -16.22
CA PHE A 134 1.56 -2.88 -17.02
C PHE A 134 1.29 -2.11 -18.31
N PRO A 135 1.47 -2.76 -19.49
CA PRO A 135 1.31 -2.09 -20.77
C PRO A 135 -0.12 -1.58 -21.00
N GLY A 136 -0.23 -0.38 -21.52
CA GLY A 136 -1.52 0.21 -21.91
C GLY A 136 -2.39 0.66 -20.72
N THR A 137 -1.81 0.75 -19.52
CA THR A 137 -2.47 1.25 -18.32
C THR A 137 -2.07 2.71 -18.07
N GLU A 138 -3.04 3.59 -17.92
CA GLU A 138 -2.86 4.94 -17.38
C GLU A 138 -2.89 4.87 -15.85
N VAL A 139 -1.87 5.42 -15.20
CA VAL A 139 -1.69 5.34 -13.75
C VAL A 139 -1.77 6.73 -13.14
N HIS A 140 -2.70 6.91 -12.22
CA HIS A 140 -2.82 8.11 -11.41
C HIS A 140 -2.28 7.83 -10.01
N GLY A 141 -1.34 8.65 -9.56
CA GLY A 141 -0.89 8.67 -8.17
C GLY A 141 -1.42 9.90 -7.45
N VAL A 142 -1.85 9.75 -6.21
CA VAL A 142 -2.28 10.87 -5.36
C VAL A 142 -1.46 10.85 -4.08
N GLU A 143 -0.84 11.99 -3.77
CA GLU A 143 -0.05 12.19 -2.56
C GLU A 143 -0.40 13.54 -1.95
N ILE A 144 -0.57 13.60 -0.64
CA ILE A 144 -0.91 14.84 0.06
C ILE A 144 0.31 15.73 0.26
N ASP A 145 1.46 15.13 0.51
CA ASP A 145 2.72 15.86 0.76
C ASP A 145 3.63 15.82 -0.49
N LYS A 146 3.68 16.96 -1.18
CA LYS A 146 4.55 17.13 -2.36
C LYS A 146 6.03 16.81 -2.10
N ASP A 147 6.45 16.96 -0.83
CA ASP A 147 7.84 16.76 -0.49
C ASP A 147 8.22 15.28 -0.49
N VAL A 148 7.28 14.36 -0.23
CA VAL A 148 7.50 12.91 -0.34
C VAL A 148 8.04 12.53 -1.73
N LEU A 149 7.52 13.15 -2.79
CA LEU A 149 7.96 12.84 -4.16
C LEU A 149 9.44 13.16 -4.40
N LYS A 150 10.02 14.13 -3.68
CA LYS A 150 11.45 14.49 -3.81
C LYS A 150 12.38 13.39 -3.33
N PHE A 151 11.89 12.54 -2.43
CA PHE A 151 12.62 11.40 -1.89
C PHE A 151 12.52 10.15 -2.76
N SER A 152 11.65 10.14 -3.77
CA SER A 152 11.47 9.03 -4.72
C SER A 152 12.78 8.53 -5.34
N LYS A 153 13.72 9.43 -5.60
CA LYS A 153 15.05 9.13 -6.15
C LYS A 153 15.84 8.10 -5.34
N TRP A 154 15.63 8.05 -4.03
CA TRP A 154 16.31 7.11 -3.15
C TRP A 154 15.77 5.68 -3.26
N PHE A 155 14.63 5.53 -3.93
CA PHE A 155 13.89 4.27 -4.10
C PHE A 155 13.76 3.84 -5.57
N SER A 156 14.45 4.50 -6.50
CA SER A 156 14.32 4.31 -7.96
C SER A 156 14.49 2.86 -8.39
N GLN A 157 15.38 2.13 -7.75
CA GLN A 157 15.59 0.69 -8.00
C GLN A 157 14.33 -0.15 -7.76
N TRP A 158 13.46 0.27 -6.83
CA TRP A 158 12.26 -0.48 -6.44
C TRP A 158 10.97 0.13 -7.00
N ASN A 159 10.94 1.44 -7.19
CA ASN A 159 9.77 2.12 -7.75
C ASN A 159 9.85 2.31 -9.27
N HIS A 160 10.90 1.76 -9.91
CA HIS A 160 11.07 1.77 -11.37
C HIS A 160 11.04 3.16 -12.00
N ASP A 161 11.57 4.17 -11.29
CA ASP A 161 11.57 5.58 -11.72
C ASP A 161 10.17 6.08 -12.13
N VAL A 162 9.15 5.68 -11.38
CA VAL A 162 7.75 5.85 -11.71
C VAL A 162 7.34 7.29 -12.03
N LEU A 163 7.98 8.28 -11.40
CA LEU A 163 7.70 9.70 -11.66
C LEU A 163 8.12 10.16 -13.07
N SER A 164 9.01 9.43 -13.73
CA SER A 164 9.49 9.71 -15.08
C SER A 164 8.72 8.94 -16.16
N ARG A 165 7.79 8.07 -15.78
CA ARG A 165 7.07 7.22 -16.72
C ARG A 165 5.96 7.99 -17.45
N PRO A 166 5.84 7.86 -18.79
CA PRO A 166 4.87 8.63 -19.58
C PRO A 166 3.42 8.27 -19.28
N ASN A 167 3.16 7.07 -18.75
CA ASN A 167 1.82 6.59 -18.39
C ASN A 167 1.43 6.93 -16.95
N THR A 168 2.27 7.67 -16.20
CA THR A 168 2.03 8.03 -14.79
C THR A 168 1.73 9.52 -14.67
N LYS A 169 0.67 9.85 -13.94
CA LYS A 169 0.31 11.23 -13.57
C LYS A 169 0.21 11.34 -12.06
N MET A 170 0.93 12.30 -11.47
CA MET A 170 0.87 12.58 -10.04
C MET A 170 -0.01 13.81 -9.75
N PHE A 171 -0.82 13.68 -8.69
CA PHE A 171 -1.67 14.74 -8.17
C PHE A 171 -1.29 14.99 -6.69
N ILE A 172 -1.02 16.26 -6.36
CA ILE A 172 -0.73 16.66 -4.99
C ILE A 172 -2.04 17.12 -4.36
N GLN A 173 -2.68 16.20 -3.63
CA GLN A 173 -3.99 16.43 -3.03
C GLN A 173 -4.29 15.37 -1.98
N ASP A 174 -5.21 15.69 -1.05
CA ASP A 174 -5.82 14.69 -0.18
C ASP A 174 -6.57 13.64 -1.02
N GLY A 175 -6.37 12.34 -0.72
CA GLY A 175 -6.91 11.23 -1.50
C GLY A 175 -8.44 11.20 -1.54
N ARG A 176 -9.11 11.52 -0.42
CA ARG A 176 -10.57 11.60 -0.37
C ARG A 176 -11.10 12.78 -1.16
N ALA A 177 -10.46 13.93 -1.03
CA ALA A 177 -10.81 15.13 -1.80
C ALA A 177 -10.62 14.87 -3.31
N PHE A 178 -9.52 14.23 -3.68
CA PHE A 178 -9.26 13.84 -5.07
C PHE A 178 -10.38 12.96 -5.63
N LEU A 179 -10.75 11.88 -4.95
CA LEU A 179 -11.85 11.02 -5.38
C LEU A 179 -13.19 11.76 -5.48
N LYS A 180 -13.46 12.67 -4.55
CA LYS A 180 -14.70 13.45 -4.52
C LYS A 180 -14.85 14.32 -5.75
N TRP A 181 -13.75 14.96 -6.18
CA TRP A 181 -13.77 15.94 -7.27
C TRP A 181 -13.32 15.38 -8.63
N SER A 182 -12.76 14.15 -8.63
CA SER A 182 -12.35 13.50 -9.87
C SER A 182 -13.56 13.13 -10.72
N GLU A 183 -13.50 13.44 -12.01
CA GLU A 183 -14.47 12.97 -13.02
C GLU A 183 -14.08 11.58 -13.57
N SER A 184 -12.91 11.07 -13.21
CA SER A 184 -12.40 9.79 -13.70
C SER A 184 -13.02 8.63 -12.92
N ASN A 185 -13.33 7.56 -13.65
CA ASN A 185 -13.61 6.24 -13.09
C ASN A 185 -12.44 5.30 -13.36
N TYR A 186 -12.19 4.39 -12.43
CA TYR A 186 -11.00 3.53 -12.38
C TYR A 186 -11.38 2.07 -12.49
N ASP A 187 -10.52 1.30 -13.14
CA ASP A 187 -10.61 -0.17 -13.15
C ASP A 187 -10.09 -0.76 -11.84
N VAL A 188 -9.08 -0.10 -11.25
CA VAL A 188 -8.52 -0.48 -9.96
C VAL A 188 -8.23 0.79 -9.15
N ILE A 189 -8.60 0.78 -7.88
CA ILE A 189 -8.19 1.77 -6.88
C ILE A 189 -7.38 1.04 -5.81
N ILE A 190 -6.17 1.49 -5.56
CA ILE A 190 -5.27 0.92 -4.55
C ILE A 190 -4.99 2.01 -3.52
N MET A 191 -5.09 1.65 -2.25
CA MET A 191 -4.81 2.59 -1.17
C MET A 191 -3.89 1.95 -0.13
N GLU A 192 -2.85 2.69 0.20
CA GLU A 192 -1.89 2.34 1.24
C GLU A 192 -1.84 3.47 2.28
N PRO A 193 -2.95 3.73 2.99
CA PRO A 193 -2.98 4.80 3.97
C PRO A 193 -2.08 4.45 5.16
N MET A 194 -1.57 5.46 5.83
CA MET A 194 -0.87 5.29 7.10
C MET A 194 -1.79 4.66 8.16
N SER A 195 -1.26 4.35 9.34
CA SER A 195 -2.07 3.81 10.43
C SER A 195 -3.30 4.67 10.72
N PRO A 196 -4.49 4.08 10.91
CA PRO A 196 -5.71 4.81 11.26
C PRO A 196 -5.61 5.57 12.58
N LEU A 197 -4.59 5.28 13.39
CA LEU A 197 -4.29 5.99 14.64
C LEU A 197 -3.68 7.38 14.41
N GLN A 198 -3.26 7.68 13.19
CA GLN A 198 -2.77 9.00 12.85
C GLN A 198 -3.91 9.97 12.52
N ALA A 199 -3.75 11.22 12.92
CA ALA A 199 -4.77 12.26 12.74
C ALA A 199 -5.16 12.39 11.25
N GLY A 200 -6.46 12.36 10.97
CA GLY A 200 -7.02 12.49 9.64
C GLY A 200 -7.04 11.21 8.80
N VAL A 201 -6.15 10.26 9.07
CA VAL A 201 -6.03 9.02 8.27
C VAL A 201 -7.24 8.11 8.45
N VAL A 202 -7.88 8.11 9.63
CA VAL A 202 -9.08 7.32 9.90
C VAL A 202 -10.21 7.57 8.88
N ASN A 203 -10.25 8.76 8.28
CA ASN A 203 -11.24 9.08 7.26
C ASN A 203 -11.15 8.18 6.01
N LEU A 204 -9.97 7.61 5.72
CA LEU A 204 -9.76 6.66 4.62
C LEU A 204 -10.19 5.22 4.96
N TYR A 205 -10.62 4.98 6.20
CA TYR A 205 -11.17 3.71 6.68
C TYR A 205 -12.68 3.80 6.99
N SER A 206 -13.31 4.93 6.64
CA SER A 206 -14.73 5.16 6.90
C SER A 206 -15.63 4.56 5.82
N LYS A 207 -16.88 4.25 6.20
CA LYS A 207 -17.90 3.75 5.26
C LYS A 207 -18.12 4.72 4.11
N GLU A 208 -18.18 6.02 4.42
CA GLU A 208 -18.41 7.08 3.45
C GLU A 208 -17.25 7.19 2.43
N PHE A 209 -16.03 6.88 2.87
CA PHE A 209 -14.91 6.82 1.95
C PHE A 209 -15.01 5.59 1.03
N TYR A 210 -15.38 4.44 1.56
CA TYR A 210 -15.57 3.24 0.76
C TYR A 210 -16.70 3.39 -0.25
N GLU A 211 -17.82 4.02 0.13
CA GLU A 211 -18.92 4.35 -0.78
C GLU A 211 -18.47 5.32 -1.88
N LEU A 212 -17.66 6.32 -1.53
CA LEU A 212 -17.05 7.23 -2.49
C LEU A 212 -16.11 6.48 -3.46
N ALA A 213 -15.24 5.61 -2.94
CA ALA A 213 -14.36 4.79 -3.77
C ALA A 213 -15.15 3.88 -4.72
N LEU A 214 -16.22 3.23 -4.21
CA LEU A 214 -17.12 2.42 -5.02
C LEU A 214 -17.76 3.23 -6.15
N SER A 215 -18.18 4.47 -5.88
CA SER A 215 -18.77 5.35 -6.90
C SER A 215 -17.79 5.76 -8.00
N ARG A 216 -16.49 5.60 -7.77
CA ARG A 216 -15.41 5.90 -8.73
C ARG A 216 -14.80 4.65 -9.37
N LEU A 217 -15.26 3.48 -8.99
CA LEU A 217 -14.93 2.25 -9.70
C LEU A 217 -15.82 2.09 -10.92
N LYS A 218 -15.25 1.55 -12.00
CA LYS A 218 -16.00 1.06 -13.14
C LYS A 218 -16.72 -0.24 -12.80
N GLU A 219 -17.59 -0.71 -13.68
CA GLU A 219 -18.18 -2.04 -13.58
C GLU A 219 -17.07 -3.10 -13.51
N ASN A 220 -17.15 -4.00 -12.55
CA ASN A 220 -16.13 -5.01 -12.18
C ASN A 220 -14.79 -4.43 -11.71
N GLY A 221 -14.74 -3.15 -11.33
CA GLY A 221 -13.55 -2.53 -10.77
C GLY A 221 -13.20 -3.08 -9.39
N LEU A 222 -11.92 -2.99 -9.02
CA LEU A 222 -11.38 -3.53 -7.78
C LEU A 222 -10.92 -2.41 -6.84
N LEU A 223 -11.27 -2.52 -5.55
CA LEU A 223 -10.68 -1.72 -4.48
C LEU A 223 -9.70 -2.60 -3.70
N VAL A 224 -8.48 -2.12 -3.54
CA VAL A 224 -7.44 -2.76 -2.71
C VAL A 224 -7.03 -1.81 -1.61
N GLN A 225 -7.00 -2.29 -0.39
CA GLN A 225 -6.55 -1.52 0.76
C GLN A 225 -5.58 -2.30 1.62
N TRP A 226 -4.50 -1.63 2.01
CA TRP A 226 -3.62 -2.15 3.03
C TRP A 226 -4.26 -2.08 4.42
N LEU A 227 -4.22 -3.18 5.14
CA LEU A 227 -4.70 -3.27 6.52
C LEU A 227 -3.50 -3.48 7.45
N PRO A 228 -3.14 -2.49 8.28
CA PRO A 228 -1.94 -2.53 9.12
C PRO A 228 -2.13 -3.39 10.37
N LEU A 229 -2.28 -4.70 10.22
CA LEU A 229 -2.55 -5.64 11.32
C LEU A 229 -1.51 -5.60 12.45
N HIS A 230 -0.28 -5.18 12.14
CA HIS A 230 0.80 -5.03 13.11
C HIS A 230 0.76 -3.71 13.90
N LEU A 231 -0.10 -2.76 13.49
CA LEU A 231 -0.23 -1.43 14.09
C LEU A 231 -1.59 -1.21 14.77
N VAL A 232 -2.56 -2.11 14.57
CA VAL A 232 -3.90 -1.99 15.13
C VAL A 232 -4.27 -3.21 15.96
N GLY A 233 -5.11 -2.99 16.98
CA GLY A 233 -5.64 -4.09 17.78
C GLY A 233 -6.63 -4.99 17.01
N PRO A 234 -6.91 -6.20 17.51
CA PRO A 234 -7.85 -7.11 16.86
C PRO A 234 -9.27 -6.53 16.73
N GLU A 235 -9.69 -5.69 17.66
CA GLU A 235 -11.01 -5.03 17.63
C GLU A 235 -11.07 -3.96 16.55
N ASP A 236 -10.01 -3.16 16.40
CA ASP A 236 -9.90 -2.15 15.36
C ASP A 236 -9.83 -2.80 13.98
N ALA A 237 -9.02 -3.84 13.84
CA ALA A 237 -8.93 -4.61 12.59
C ALA A 237 -10.30 -5.18 12.18
N ARG A 238 -11.05 -5.74 13.16
CA ARG A 238 -12.40 -6.24 12.94
C ARG A 238 -13.37 -5.11 12.55
N SER A 239 -13.27 -3.96 13.21
CA SER A 239 -14.11 -2.79 12.91
C SER A 239 -13.88 -2.29 11.49
N ILE A 240 -12.61 -2.15 11.09
CA ILE A 240 -12.22 -1.74 9.73
C ILE A 240 -12.75 -2.76 8.71
N THR A 241 -12.51 -4.05 8.92
CA THR A 241 -12.93 -5.12 8.02
C THR A 241 -14.46 -5.17 7.89
N ASN A 242 -15.20 -5.04 8.99
CA ASN A 242 -16.66 -4.99 8.97
C ASN A 242 -17.17 -3.75 8.24
N THR A 243 -16.50 -2.61 8.37
CA THR A 243 -16.86 -1.38 7.67
C THR A 243 -16.64 -1.52 6.17
N PHE A 244 -15.53 -2.13 5.78
CA PHE A 244 -15.24 -2.46 4.39
C PHE A 244 -16.28 -3.43 3.82
N HIS A 245 -16.58 -4.50 4.53
CA HIS A 245 -17.57 -5.52 4.12
C HIS A 245 -18.98 -4.96 3.88
N LYS A 246 -19.38 -3.93 4.63
CA LYS A 246 -20.69 -3.29 4.41
C LYS A 246 -20.85 -2.64 3.04
N VAL A 247 -19.74 -2.26 2.40
CA VAL A 247 -19.71 -1.61 1.08
C VAL A 247 -19.28 -2.58 0.00
N PHE A 248 -18.31 -3.45 0.32
CA PHE A 248 -17.77 -4.49 -0.57
C PHE A 248 -18.06 -5.87 0.03
N PRO A 249 -19.25 -6.45 -0.21
CA PRO A 249 -19.66 -7.72 0.41
C PRO A 249 -18.83 -8.91 -0.08
N GLU A 250 -18.29 -8.83 -1.29
CA GLU A 250 -17.37 -9.83 -1.84
C GLU A 250 -15.94 -9.31 -1.76
N PHE A 251 -15.17 -9.78 -0.78
CA PHE A 251 -13.75 -9.42 -0.63
C PHE A 251 -12.93 -10.61 -0.15
N SER A 252 -11.63 -10.53 -0.31
CA SER A 252 -10.66 -11.49 0.21
C SER A 252 -9.51 -10.77 0.91
N VAL A 253 -8.90 -11.41 1.88
CA VAL A 253 -7.72 -10.94 2.61
C VAL A 253 -6.53 -11.77 2.18
N TRP A 254 -5.40 -11.12 1.86
CA TRP A 254 -4.19 -11.74 1.34
C TRP A 254 -3.02 -11.47 2.27
#